data_6806e04fd56c0296acc04d33cf581f81
#
_entry.id   6806e04fd56c0296acc04d33cf581f81
#
_cell.length_a   1.000
_cell.length_b   1.000
_cell.length_c   1.000
_cell.angle_alpha   90.00
_cell.angle_beta   90.00
_cell.angle_gamma   90.00
#
_symmetry.space_group_name_H-M   'P 1'
#
loop_
_entity.id
_entity.type
_entity.pdbx_description
1 polymer ?
#
loop_
_entity_poly.entity_id
_entity_poly.type
_entity_poly.pdbx_seq_one_letter_code
_entity_poly.pdbx_strand_id
1 'polypeptide(L)'
;LIFGKKLTAEEIALAQRLLRIMTVNAALTFPISVFESHVTINERYLFQKIVAMGKQVLNPLIMIPLLIIGFRSVTLTIVSLIFTVLSGIINIGYCLTRLRMPFSFRGYDFGLLREMFGFTLYVFLGIVVDNFNWSIDRLLLTWIHGSTAVTVYVIASQLNTFYLAFGNAISNVMTPRVHRLVAENAPMRKLDALFTRVGRLQFILLAGIFLGFVAIGRSFVVLWGGGEMFAIDYWT
;
A
#
# COMPACT_ATOMS: atom_id res chain seq x y z
N LEU A 1 20.87 13.71 -7.38
CA LEU A 1 22.23 14.31 -7.29
C LEU A 1 22.94 14.06 -5.94
N ILE A 2 22.22 13.64 -4.88
CA ILE A 2 22.80 13.38 -3.55
C ILE A 2 23.57 12.04 -3.52
N PHE A 3 23.25 11.10 -4.39
CA PHE A 3 23.87 9.76 -4.48
C PHE A 3 24.90 9.59 -5.62
N GLY A 4 25.16 10.63 -6.40
CA GLY A 4 25.91 10.54 -7.66
C GLY A 4 27.42 10.29 -7.56
N LYS A 5 28.01 10.22 -6.37
CA LYS A 5 29.47 10.03 -6.21
C LYS A 5 29.93 8.59 -5.99
N LYS A 6 29.01 7.59 -5.91
CA LYS A 6 29.36 6.19 -5.61
C LYS A 6 28.75 5.15 -6.56
N LEU A 7 27.99 5.57 -7.58
CA LEU A 7 27.36 4.64 -8.51
C LEU A 7 28.20 4.48 -9.78
N THR A 8 28.35 3.26 -10.26
CA THR A 8 28.98 2.95 -11.55
C THR A 8 28.09 3.41 -12.72
N ALA A 9 28.66 3.61 -13.88
CA ALA A 9 27.90 4.00 -15.08
C ALA A 9 26.80 2.98 -15.44
N GLU A 10 27.05 1.70 -15.20
CA GLU A 10 26.07 0.63 -15.41
C GLU A 10 24.89 0.72 -14.44
N GLU A 11 25.15 1.01 -13.16
CA GLU A 11 24.10 1.20 -12.14
C GLU A 11 23.23 2.41 -12.46
N ILE A 12 23.82 3.49 -12.95
CA ILE A 12 23.08 4.68 -13.38
C ILE A 12 22.18 4.35 -14.59
N ALA A 13 22.69 3.62 -15.58
CA ALA A 13 21.91 3.21 -16.74
C ALA A 13 20.75 2.27 -16.34
N LEU A 14 20.99 1.35 -15.41
CA LEU A 14 19.97 0.48 -14.84
C LEU A 14 18.88 1.27 -14.11
N ALA A 15 19.28 2.19 -13.23
CA ALA A 15 18.37 3.06 -12.50
C ALA A 15 17.51 3.92 -13.44
N GLN A 16 18.08 4.47 -14.50
CA GLN A 16 17.33 5.23 -15.50
C GLN A 16 16.29 4.36 -16.24
N ARG A 17 16.63 3.11 -16.60
CA ARG A 17 15.67 2.18 -17.21
C ARG A 17 14.51 1.86 -16.26
N LEU A 18 14.82 1.56 -15.01
CA LEU A 18 13.81 1.29 -13.98
C LEU A 18 12.89 2.50 -13.78
N LEU A 19 13.46 3.70 -13.65
CA LEU A 19 12.70 4.94 -13.49
C LEU A 19 11.77 5.19 -14.67
N ARG A 20 12.22 4.97 -15.91
CA ARG A 20 11.34 5.13 -17.09
C ARG A 20 10.14 4.19 -17.03
N ILE A 21 10.36 2.90 -16.72
CA ILE A 21 9.28 1.93 -16.64
C ILE A 21 8.32 2.28 -15.50
N MET A 22 8.84 2.67 -14.33
CA MET A 22 8.04 3.11 -13.19
C MET A 22 7.22 4.37 -13.49
N THR A 23 7.79 5.32 -14.23
CA THR A 23 7.07 6.54 -14.67
C THR A 23 5.92 6.19 -15.57
N VAL A 24 6.12 5.29 -16.56
CA VAL A 24 5.04 4.81 -17.42
C VAL A 24 3.96 4.09 -16.60
N ASN A 25 4.37 3.24 -15.66
CA ASN A 25 3.43 2.55 -14.77
C ASN A 25 2.60 3.54 -13.94
N ALA A 26 3.22 4.54 -13.35
CA ALA A 26 2.54 5.59 -12.61
C ALA A 26 1.57 6.38 -13.51
N ALA A 27 2.01 6.78 -14.71
CA ALA A 27 1.16 7.49 -15.66
C ALA A 27 -0.08 6.70 -16.08
N LEU A 28 0.03 5.38 -16.24
CA LEU A 28 -1.10 4.50 -16.56
C LEU A 28 -2.03 4.29 -15.36
N THR A 29 -1.53 4.35 -14.15
CA THR A 29 -2.35 4.18 -12.94
C THR A 29 -3.39 5.28 -12.79
N PHE A 30 -3.09 6.53 -13.20
CA PHE A 30 -4.04 7.65 -13.11
C PHE A 30 -5.34 7.40 -13.88
N PRO A 31 -5.35 7.13 -15.19
CA PRO A 31 -6.60 6.86 -15.90
C PRO A 31 -7.30 5.58 -15.39
N ILE A 32 -6.55 4.56 -14.98
CA ILE A 32 -7.11 3.31 -14.44
C ILE A 32 -7.86 3.58 -13.14
N SER A 33 -7.34 4.44 -12.26
CA SER A 33 -7.96 4.77 -10.97
C SER A 33 -9.37 5.37 -11.10
N VAL A 34 -9.68 6.06 -12.19
CA VAL A 34 -11.01 6.59 -12.47
C VAL A 34 -12.02 5.46 -12.62
N PHE A 35 -11.65 4.39 -13.34
CA PHE A 35 -12.53 3.22 -13.52
C PHE A 35 -12.66 2.41 -12.23
N GLU A 36 -11.57 2.27 -11.47
CA GLU A 36 -11.62 1.62 -10.15
C GLU A 36 -12.54 2.39 -9.18
N SER A 37 -12.47 3.72 -9.18
CA SER A 37 -13.36 4.56 -8.39
C SER A 37 -14.82 4.41 -8.82
N HIS A 38 -15.09 4.33 -10.13
CA HIS A 38 -16.44 4.10 -10.64
C HIS A 38 -17.03 2.75 -10.20
N VAL A 39 -16.21 1.70 -10.18
CA VAL A 39 -16.61 0.37 -9.64
C VAL A 39 -16.94 0.48 -8.15
N THR A 40 -16.14 1.24 -7.39
CA THR A 40 -16.36 1.48 -5.95
C THR A 40 -17.66 2.22 -5.67
N ILE A 41 -17.95 3.29 -6.41
CA ILE A 41 -19.18 4.09 -6.28
C ILE A 41 -20.41 3.23 -6.54
N ASN A 42 -20.32 2.27 -7.48
CA ASN A 42 -21.40 1.31 -7.76
C ASN A 42 -21.43 0.12 -6.79
N GLU A 43 -20.72 0.19 -5.67
CA GLU A 43 -20.67 -0.81 -4.58
C GLU A 43 -20.27 -2.22 -5.05
N ARG A 44 -19.56 -2.34 -6.17
CA ARG A 44 -19.11 -3.63 -6.72
C ARG A 44 -17.80 -4.12 -6.06
N TYR A 45 -17.79 -4.11 -4.74
CA TYR A 45 -16.61 -4.45 -3.92
C TYR A 45 -16.11 -5.88 -4.18
N LEU A 46 -17.01 -6.84 -4.42
CA LEU A 46 -16.61 -8.23 -4.68
C LEU A 46 -15.74 -8.32 -5.94
N PHE A 47 -16.14 -7.66 -7.01
CA PHE A 47 -15.37 -7.63 -8.26
C PHE A 47 -13.98 -7.01 -8.04
N GLN A 48 -13.91 -5.85 -7.37
CA GLN A 48 -12.64 -5.21 -7.04
C GLN A 48 -11.72 -6.11 -6.22
N LYS A 49 -12.27 -6.78 -5.20
CA LYS A 49 -11.49 -7.70 -4.36
C LYS A 49 -10.98 -8.90 -5.14
N ILE A 50 -11.77 -9.47 -6.03
CA ILE A 50 -11.34 -10.58 -6.90
C ILE A 50 -10.18 -10.14 -7.81
N VAL A 51 -10.29 -8.98 -8.46
CA VAL A 51 -9.22 -8.45 -9.32
C VAL A 51 -7.95 -8.16 -8.53
N ALA A 52 -8.10 -7.51 -7.35
CA ALA A 52 -6.98 -7.20 -6.48
C ALA A 52 -6.29 -8.47 -5.93
N MET A 53 -7.06 -9.46 -5.46
CA MET A 53 -6.54 -10.73 -5.00
C MET A 53 -5.87 -11.52 -6.13
N GLY A 54 -6.48 -11.53 -7.31
CA GLY A 54 -5.87 -12.14 -8.49
C GLY A 54 -4.50 -11.54 -8.80
N LYS A 55 -4.40 -10.21 -8.84
CA LYS A 55 -3.12 -9.51 -9.02
C LYS A 55 -2.12 -9.85 -7.90
N GLN A 56 -2.58 -9.87 -6.63
CA GLN A 56 -1.72 -10.09 -5.47
C GLN A 56 -1.18 -11.52 -5.39
N VAL A 57 -1.92 -12.52 -5.87
CA VAL A 57 -1.49 -13.92 -5.91
C VAL A 57 -0.67 -14.22 -7.16
N LEU A 58 -1.13 -13.78 -8.34
CA LEU A 58 -0.46 -14.09 -9.61
C LEU A 58 0.89 -13.38 -9.74
N ASN A 59 1.03 -12.17 -9.18
CA ASN A 59 2.27 -11.42 -9.27
C ASN A 59 3.47 -12.17 -8.66
N PRO A 60 3.45 -12.64 -7.40
CA PRO A 60 4.54 -13.45 -6.84
C PRO A 60 4.70 -14.79 -7.57
N LEU A 61 3.61 -15.45 -7.96
CA LEU A 61 3.66 -16.74 -8.68
C LEU A 61 4.44 -16.65 -10.01
N ILE A 62 4.40 -15.50 -10.68
CA ILE A 62 5.16 -15.26 -11.90
C ILE A 62 6.56 -14.72 -11.58
N MET A 63 6.69 -13.86 -10.56
CA MET A 63 7.97 -13.26 -10.20
C MET A 63 8.97 -14.27 -9.63
N ILE A 64 8.53 -15.21 -8.79
CA ILE A 64 9.41 -16.17 -8.15
C ILE A 64 10.12 -17.08 -9.18
N PRO A 65 9.43 -17.74 -10.13
CA PRO A 65 10.11 -18.51 -11.18
C PRO A 65 11.06 -17.67 -12.03
N LEU A 66 10.68 -16.43 -12.36
CA LEU A 66 11.56 -15.54 -13.15
C LEU A 66 12.85 -15.21 -12.40
N LEU A 67 12.77 -15.01 -11.07
CA LEU A 67 13.95 -14.81 -10.23
C LEU A 67 14.85 -16.06 -10.20
N ILE A 68 14.28 -17.25 -10.09
CA ILE A 68 15.02 -18.53 -10.07
C ILE A 68 15.75 -18.75 -11.40
N ILE A 69 15.14 -18.35 -12.54
CA ILE A 69 15.75 -18.45 -13.87
C ILE A 69 16.88 -17.39 -14.05
N GLY A 70 17.02 -16.42 -13.10
CA GLY A 70 18.10 -15.43 -13.12
C GLY A 70 17.72 -14.09 -13.76
N PHE A 71 16.45 -13.84 -13.98
CA PHE A 71 15.99 -12.52 -14.44
C PHE A 71 16.22 -11.46 -13.38
N ARG A 72 16.64 -10.25 -13.82
CA ARG A 72 17.00 -9.12 -12.95
C ARG A 72 15.83 -8.15 -12.72
N SER A 73 16.05 -7.13 -11.91
CA SER A 73 15.09 -6.12 -11.48
C SER A 73 14.25 -5.48 -12.59
N VAL A 74 14.81 -5.31 -13.78
CA VAL A 74 14.09 -4.75 -14.95
C VAL A 74 12.90 -5.62 -15.34
N THR A 75 13.10 -6.93 -15.41
CA THR A 75 12.02 -7.88 -15.77
C THR A 75 10.91 -7.87 -14.74
N LEU A 76 11.26 -7.80 -13.45
CA LEU A 76 10.26 -7.71 -12.38
C LEU A 76 9.41 -6.44 -12.49
N THR A 77 10.04 -5.32 -12.83
CA THR A 77 9.32 -4.04 -13.04
C THR A 77 8.41 -4.10 -14.27
N ILE A 78 8.84 -4.77 -15.35
CA ILE A 78 8.00 -4.99 -16.54
C ILE A 78 6.80 -5.88 -16.20
N VAL A 79 7.00 -6.96 -15.44
CA VAL A 79 5.90 -7.83 -14.98
C VAL A 79 4.88 -7.03 -14.18
N SER A 80 5.33 -6.17 -13.26
CA SER A 80 4.44 -5.28 -12.51
C SER A 80 3.65 -4.35 -13.43
N LEU A 81 4.28 -3.79 -14.46
CA LEU A 81 3.62 -2.96 -15.46
C LEU A 81 2.54 -3.74 -16.22
N ILE A 82 2.85 -4.96 -16.66
CA ILE A 82 1.90 -5.84 -17.35
C ILE A 82 0.67 -6.11 -16.47
N PHE A 83 0.87 -6.42 -15.18
CA PHE A 83 -0.24 -6.62 -14.25
C PHE A 83 -1.06 -5.35 -14.04
N THR A 84 -0.45 -4.17 -14.03
CA THR A 84 -1.17 -2.90 -13.95
C THR A 84 -2.04 -2.68 -15.20
N VAL A 85 -1.49 -2.90 -16.38
CA VAL A 85 -2.23 -2.80 -17.64
C VAL A 85 -3.36 -3.82 -17.69
N LEU A 86 -3.10 -5.07 -17.32
CA LEU A 86 -4.10 -6.14 -17.34
C LEU A 86 -5.26 -5.83 -16.37
N SER A 87 -4.96 -5.42 -15.14
CA SER A 87 -5.98 -5.00 -14.18
C SER A 87 -6.77 -3.79 -14.67
N GLY A 88 -6.09 -2.85 -15.34
CA GLY A 88 -6.73 -1.70 -15.99
C GLY A 88 -7.72 -2.12 -17.08
N ILE A 89 -7.30 -2.99 -17.98
CA ILE A 89 -8.17 -3.51 -19.07
C ILE A 89 -9.40 -4.23 -18.48
N ILE A 90 -9.21 -5.03 -17.44
CA ILE A 90 -10.32 -5.73 -16.74
C ILE A 90 -11.30 -4.72 -16.12
N ASN A 91 -10.80 -3.69 -15.43
CA ASN A 91 -11.65 -2.65 -14.82
C ASN A 91 -12.38 -1.82 -15.89
N ILE A 92 -11.68 -1.40 -16.94
CA ILE A 92 -12.27 -0.66 -18.07
C ILE A 92 -13.36 -1.52 -18.75
N GLY A 93 -13.05 -2.76 -19.08
CA GLY A 93 -13.99 -3.69 -19.69
C GLY A 93 -15.24 -3.88 -18.84
N TYR A 94 -15.08 -4.04 -17.52
CA TYR A 94 -16.22 -4.17 -16.60
C TYR A 94 -17.06 -2.89 -16.53
N CYS A 95 -16.44 -1.72 -16.49
CA CYS A 95 -17.14 -0.43 -16.47
C CYS A 95 -17.95 -0.19 -17.76
N LEU A 96 -17.38 -0.55 -18.91
CA LEU A 96 -18.03 -0.36 -20.20
C LEU A 96 -19.17 -1.37 -20.43
N THR A 97 -18.95 -2.65 -20.12
CA THR A 97 -19.90 -3.73 -20.46
C THR A 97 -21.00 -3.90 -19.41
N ARG A 98 -20.66 -3.85 -18.14
CA ARG A 98 -21.59 -4.14 -17.03
C ARG A 98 -22.18 -2.89 -16.39
N LEU A 99 -21.37 -1.86 -16.16
CA LEU A 99 -21.82 -0.64 -15.51
C LEU A 99 -22.32 0.42 -16.51
N ARG A 100 -22.06 0.23 -17.82
CA ARG A 100 -22.47 1.15 -18.88
C ARG A 100 -22.14 2.60 -18.55
N MET A 101 -20.89 2.81 -18.09
CA MET A 101 -20.42 4.12 -17.64
C MET A 101 -20.69 5.19 -18.73
N PRO A 102 -21.48 6.24 -18.45
CA PRO A 102 -21.70 7.29 -19.42
C PRO A 102 -20.46 8.18 -19.50
N PHE A 103 -19.87 8.27 -20.67
CA PHE A 103 -18.82 9.26 -20.95
C PHE A 103 -19.47 10.56 -21.42
N SER A 104 -19.48 11.58 -20.57
CA SER A 104 -19.89 12.92 -20.94
C SER A 104 -18.74 13.88 -20.69
N PHE A 105 -18.25 14.50 -21.74
CA PHE A 105 -17.28 15.58 -21.66
C PHE A 105 -17.94 16.97 -21.66
N ARG A 106 -19.26 17.03 -21.49
CA ARG A 106 -20.04 18.27 -21.41
C ARG A 106 -20.59 18.47 -19.99
N GLY A 107 -20.53 19.70 -19.50
CA GLY A 107 -21.11 20.06 -18.20
C GLY A 107 -20.11 20.01 -17.04
N TYR A 108 -18.93 20.59 -17.22
CA TYR A 108 -17.99 20.76 -16.10
C TYR A 108 -18.53 21.78 -15.11
N ASP A 109 -18.77 21.34 -13.89
CA ASP A 109 -19.09 22.21 -12.78
C ASP A 109 -17.79 22.68 -12.09
N PHE A 110 -17.36 23.88 -12.43
CA PHE A 110 -16.18 24.48 -11.83
C PHE A 110 -16.35 24.75 -10.33
N GLY A 111 -17.57 24.93 -9.83
CA GLY A 111 -17.86 25.07 -8.42
C GLY A 111 -17.54 23.81 -7.64
N LEU A 112 -18.04 22.68 -8.14
CA LEU A 112 -17.76 21.35 -7.59
C LEU A 112 -16.25 21.02 -7.65
N LEU A 113 -15.58 21.33 -8.77
CA LEU A 113 -14.14 21.12 -8.90
C LEU A 113 -13.34 21.92 -7.85
N ARG A 114 -13.74 23.18 -7.59
CA ARG A 114 -13.08 24.02 -6.59
C ARG A 114 -13.28 23.48 -5.17
N GLU A 115 -14.47 23.01 -4.85
CA GLU A 115 -14.78 22.39 -3.56
C GLU A 115 -13.99 21.10 -3.36
N MET A 116 -13.99 20.21 -4.36
CA MET A 116 -13.21 18.98 -4.35
C MET A 116 -11.69 19.26 -4.25
N PHE A 117 -11.19 20.27 -4.93
CA PHE A 117 -9.78 20.66 -4.87
C PHE A 117 -9.39 21.11 -3.46
N GLY A 118 -10.23 21.93 -2.81
CA GLY A 118 -10.01 22.34 -1.42
C GLY A 118 -9.89 21.14 -0.47
N PHE A 119 -10.85 20.24 -0.51
CA PHE A 119 -10.82 19.00 0.29
C PHE A 119 -9.60 18.13 -0.04
N THR A 120 -9.33 17.91 -1.33
CA THR A 120 -8.22 17.07 -1.79
C THR A 120 -6.87 17.64 -1.37
N LEU A 121 -6.72 18.97 -1.32
CA LEU A 121 -5.49 19.62 -0.87
C LEU A 121 -5.17 19.29 0.60
N TYR A 122 -6.17 19.32 1.48
CA TYR A 122 -5.98 18.94 2.89
C TYR A 122 -5.59 17.47 3.02
N VAL A 123 -6.26 16.58 2.29
CA VAL A 123 -5.91 15.14 2.27
C VAL A 123 -4.50 14.94 1.72
N PHE A 124 -4.15 15.63 0.64
CA PHE A 124 -2.81 15.59 0.04
C PHE A 124 -1.73 16.03 1.03
N LEU A 125 -1.94 17.15 1.73
CA LEU A 125 -1.00 17.61 2.75
C LEU A 125 -0.83 16.59 3.88
N GLY A 126 -1.93 15.96 4.32
CA GLY A 126 -1.88 14.87 5.29
C GLY A 126 -1.00 13.71 4.80
N ILE A 127 -1.24 13.23 3.57
CA ILE A 127 -0.45 12.16 2.96
C ILE A 127 1.04 12.54 2.83
N VAL A 128 1.33 13.79 2.45
CA VAL A 128 2.71 14.29 2.36
C VAL A 128 3.39 14.26 3.73
N VAL A 129 2.72 14.76 4.77
CA VAL A 129 3.24 14.76 6.14
C VAL A 129 3.48 13.33 6.63
N ASP A 130 2.54 12.42 6.40
CA ASP A 130 2.69 11.01 6.76
C ASP A 130 3.88 10.34 6.05
N ASN A 131 4.01 10.56 4.73
CA ASN A 131 5.15 10.02 3.98
C ASN A 131 6.47 10.62 4.45
N PHE A 132 6.51 11.90 4.78
CA PHE A 132 7.69 12.53 5.36
C PHE A 132 8.05 11.90 6.71
N ASN A 133 7.07 11.75 7.59
CA ASN A 133 7.26 11.15 8.90
C ASN A 133 7.86 9.73 8.81
N TRP A 134 7.32 8.89 7.92
CA TRP A 134 7.82 7.51 7.71
C TRP A 134 9.17 7.44 6.95
N SER A 135 9.54 8.47 6.20
CA SER A 135 10.74 8.47 5.37
C SER A 135 11.93 9.14 6.07
N ILE A 136 11.69 10.11 6.95
CA ILE A 136 12.73 10.90 7.60
C ILE A 136 13.66 10.02 8.45
N ASP A 137 13.10 9.04 9.15
CA ASP A 137 13.88 8.11 9.98
C ASP A 137 14.91 7.33 9.15
N ARG A 138 14.48 6.86 7.97
CA ARG A 138 15.36 6.13 7.04
C ARG A 138 16.46 7.02 6.49
N LEU A 139 16.13 8.27 6.17
CA LEU A 139 17.10 9.24 5.67
C LEU A 139 18.13 9.60 6.74
N LEU A 140 17.68 9.86 7.96
CA LEU A 140 18.58 10.18 9.09
C LEU A 140 19.49 9.01 9.44
N LEU A 141 18.95 7.79 9.51
CA LEU A 141 19.73 6.58 9.76
C LEU A 141 20.76 6.33 8.66
N THR A 142 20.40 6.53 7.39
CA THR A 142 21.34 6.43 6.27
C THR A 142 22.49 7.41 6.42
N TRP A 143 22.18 8.62 6.85
CA TRP A 143 23.15 9.71 6.94
C TRP A 143 24.10 9.55 8.11
N ILE A 144 23.61 9.07 9.26
CA ILE A 144 24.39 8.95 10.51
C ILE A 144 25.12 7.59 10.60
N HIS A 145 24.43 6.48 10.31
CA HIS A 145 24.91 5.12 10.56
C HIS A 145 25.17 4.29 9.29
N GLY A 146 24.85 4.84 8.11
CA GLY A 146 25.03 4.14 6.83
C GLY A 146 23.97 3.11 6.49
N SER A 147 24.19 2.35 5.41
CA SER A 147 23.18 1.45 4.83
C SER A 147 22.84 0.24 5.70
N THR A 148 23.76 -0.27 6.51
CA THR A 148 23.55 -1.44 7.36
C THR A 148 22.48 -1.19 8.42
N ALA A 149 22.54 -0.04 9.12
CA ALA A 149 21.58 0.33 10.13
C ALA A 149 20.17 0.51 9.53
N VAL A 150 20.09 1.03 8.30
CA VAL A 150 18.81 1.16 7.58
C VAL A 150 18.19 -0.20 7.28
N THR A 151 19.00 -1.21 6.95
CA THR A 151 18.48 -2.56 6.69
C THR A 151 17.76 -3.13 7.92
N VAL A 152 18.36 -2.99 9.10
CA VAL A 152 17.76 -3.42 10.37
C VAL A 152 16.47 -2.66 10.64
N TYR A 153 16.50 -1.34 10.50
CA TYR A 153 15.33 -0.49 10.70
C TYR A 153 14.18 -0.83 9.74
N VAL A 154 14.47 -1.11 8.47
CA VAL A 154 13.45 -1.48 7.48
C VAL A 154 12.74 -2.77 7.87
N ILE A 155 13.46 -3.77 8.40
CA ILE A 155 12.88 -5.02 8.86
C ILE A 155 11.96 -4.78 10.07
N ALA A 156 12.42 -4.02 11.05
CA ALA A 156 11.59 -3.63 12.20
C ALA A 156 10.35 -2.84 11.76
N SER A 157 10.50 -1.90 10.81
CA SER A 157 9.38 -1.13 10.24
C SER A 157 8.39 -2.02 9.49
N GLN A 158 8.85 -3.10 8.85
CA GLN A 158 7.98 -4.03 8.14
C GLN A 158 7.15 -4.86 9.11
N LEU A 159 7.72 -5.30 10.24
CA LEU A 159 6.97 -5.94 11.32
C LEU A 159 5.89 -5.02 11.89
N ASN A 160 6.24 -3.75 12.13
CA ASN A 160 5.26 -2.74 12.54
C ASN A 160 4.14 -2.56 11.51
N THR A 161 4.48 -2.55 10.22
CA THR A 161 3.49 -2.45 9.13
C THR A 161 2.51 -3.63 9.16
N PHE A 162 2.99 -4.86 9.37
CA PHE A 162 2.13 -6.03 9.54
C PHE A 162 1.23 -5.91 10.77
N TYR A 163 1.79 -5.47 11.90
CA TYR A 163 1.02 -5.25 13.13
C TYR A 163 -0.13 -4.25 12.91
N LEU A 164 0.16 -3.11 12.28
CA LEU A 164 -0.85 -2.11 11.93
C LEU A 164 -1.88 -2.63 10.93
N ALA A 165 -1.48 -3.51 9.99
CA ALA A 165 -2.41 -4.09 9.01
C ALA A 165 -3.52 -4.91 9.68
N PHE A 166 -3.22 -5.64 10.76
CA PHE A 166 -4.24 -6.35 11.54
C PHE A 166 -5.23 -5.39 12.20
N GLY A 167 -4.76 -4.30 12.80
CA GLY A 167 -5.62 -3.26 13.36
C GLY A 167 -6.52 -2.62 12.30
N ASN A 168 -5.93 -2.24 11.17
CA ASN A 168 -6.63 -1.64 10.05
C ASN A 168 -7.66 -2.57 9.41
N ALA A 169 -7.40 -3.88 9.36
CA ALA A 169 -8.36 -4.85 8.84
C ALA A 169 -9.68 -4.82 9.62
N ILE A 170 -9.62 -4.69 10.94
CA ILE A 170 -10.83 -4.57 11.78
C ILE A 170 -11.51 -3.21 11.57
N SER A 171 -10.73 -2.11 11.57
CA SER A 171 -11.27 -0.76 11.36
C SER A 171 -11.97 -0.62 10.02
N ASN A 172 -11.39 -1.13 8.95
CA ASN A 172 -11.94 -1.03 7.60
C ASN A 172 -13.30 -1.73 7.46
N VAL A 173 -13.52 -2.83 8.18
CA VAL A 173 -14.83 -3.50 8.19
C VAL A 173 -15.88 -2.70 8.97
N MET A 174 -15.45 -1.93 9.98
CA MET A 174 -16.36 -1.16 10.83
C MET A 174 -16.66 0.24 10.30
N THR A 175 -15.79 0.82 9.48
CA THR A 175 -15.91 2.17 8.91
C THR A 175 -17.27 2.41 8.22
N PRO A 176 -17.80 1.53 7.34
CA PRO A 176 -19.11 1.76 6.72
C PRO A 176 -20.24 1.81 7.74
N ARG A 177 -20.14 1.02 8.82
CA ARG A 177 -21.16 1.01 9.88
C ARG A 177 -21.14 2.30 10.69
N VAL A 178 -19.97 2.86 10.94
CA VAL A 178 -19.84 4.18 11.58
C VAL A 178 -20.48 5.26 10.71
N HIS A 179 -20.15 5.32 9.42
CA HIS A 179 -20.73 6.27 8.49
C HIS A 179 -22.26 6.17 8.44
N ARG A 180 -22.80 4.97 8.42
CA ARG A 180 -24.23 4.74 8.42
C ARG A 180 -24.89 5.26 9.70
N LEU A 181 -24.33 4.96 10.89
CA LEU A 181 -24.84 5.47 12.15
C LEU A 181 -24.81 7.00 12.26
N VAL A 182 -23.77 7.62 11.71
CA VAL A 182 -23.66 9.09 11.63
C VAL A 182 -24.71 9.65 10.68
N ALA A 183 -24.89 9.08 9.50
CA ALA A 183 -25.90 9.51 8.52
C ALA A 183 -27.33 9.36 9.03
N GLU A 184 -27.60 8.34 9.84
CA GLU A 184 -28.90 8.10 10.50
C GLU A 184 -29.13 8.99 11.75
N ASN A 185 -28.20 9.90 12.09
CA ASN A 185 -28.20 10.68 13.34
C ASN A 185 -28.44 9.80 14.56
N ALA A 186 -27.83 8.62 14.59
CA ALA A 186 -28.01 7.68 15.69
C ALA A 186 -27.53 8.28 17.03
N PRO A 187 -28.19 7.95 18.16
CA PRO A 187 -27.77 8.48 19.45
C PRO A 187 -26.33 8.08 19.76
N MET A 188 -25.56 9.00 20.36
CA MET A 188 -24.14 8.86 20.67
C MET A 188 -23.82 7.54 21.38
N ARG A 189 -24.72 7.07 22.25
CA ARG A 189 -24.59 5.80 22.97
C ARG A 189 -24.39 4.59 22.03
N LYS A 190 -24.96 4.60 20.81
CA LYS A 190 -24.78 3.52 19.83
C LYS A 190 -23.38 3.56 19.21
N LEU A 191 -22.86 4.77 18.98
CA LEU A 191 -21.48 4.95 18.49
C LEU A 191 -20.49 4.51 19.57
N ASP A 192 -20.67 4.94 20.82
CA ASP A 192 -19.81 4.56 21.95
C ASP A 192 -19.78 3.05 22.15
N ALA A 193 -20.92 2.40 22.08
CA ALA A 193 -21.01 0.94 22.17
C ALA A 193 -20.27 0.25 21.03
N LEU A 194 -20.35 0.79 19.81
CA LEU A 194 -19.62 0.27 18.64
C LEU A 194 -18.11 0.45 18.82
N PHE A 195 -17.66 1.66 19.18
CA PHE A 195 -16.23 1.94 19.41
C PHE A 195 -15.65 1.07 20.55
N THR A 196 -16.38 0.92 21.66
CA THR A 196 -15.95 0.06 22.76
C THR A 196 -15.82 -1.41 22.31
N ARG A 197 -16.77 -1.91 21.51
CA ARG A 197 -16.74 -3.28 21.01
C ARG A 197 -15.57 -3.50 20.04
N VAL A 198 -15.36 -2.57 19.13
CA VAL A 198 -14.26 -2.62 18.15
C VAL A 198 -12.91 -2.51 18.86
N GLY A 199 -12.78 -1.56 19.79
CA GLY A 199 -11.56 -1.38 20.58
C GLY A 199 -11.19 -2.61 21.41
N ARG A 200 -12.17 -3.27 22.03
CA ARG A 200 -11.93 -4.55 22.74
C ARG A 200 -11.44 -5.65 21.80
N LEU A 201 -12.06 -5.79 20.64
CA LEU A 201 -11.66 -6.79 19.64
C LEU A 201 -10.25 -6.52 19.14
N GLN A 202 -9.94 -5.25 18.79
CA GLN A 202 -8.60 -4.85 18.38
C GLN A 202 -7.58 -5.09 19.50
N PHE A 203 -7.90 -4.71 20.73
CA PHE A 203 -7.00 -4.92 21.86
C PHE A 203 -6.67 -6.40 22.07
N ILE A 204 -7.67 -7.28 22.07
CA ILE A 204 -7.45 -8.74 22.26
C ILE A 204 -6.56 -9.28 21.13
N LEU A 205 -6.86 -8.92 19.87
CA LEU A 205 -6.08 -9.41 18.73
C LEU A 205 -4.64 -8.89 18.76
N LEU A 206 -4.49 -7.57 18.93
CA LEU A 206 -3.17 -6.92 18.86
C LEU A 206 -2.32 -7.27 20.08
N ALA A 207 -2.92 -7.40 21.27
CA ALA A 207 -2.22 -7.87 22.46
C ALA A 207 -1.77 -9.34 22.30
N GLY A 208 -2.60 -10.19 21.70
CA GLY A 208 -2.21 -11.58 21.39
C GLY A 208 -1.02 -11.66 20.43
N ILE A 209 -1.03 -10.86 19.35
CA ILE A 209 0.07 -10.78 18.40
C ILE A 209 1.34 -10.24 19.09
N PHE A 210 1.20 -9.19 19.90
CA PHE A 210 2.32 -8.59 20.62
C PHE A 210 2.95 -9.59 21.62
N LEU A 211 2.13 -10.26 22.44
CA LEU A 211 2.61 -11.27 23.38
C LEU A 211 3.25 -12.45 22.65
N GLY A 212 2.66 -12.90 21.56
CA GLY A 212 3.26 -13.93 20.70
C GLY A 212 4.63 -13.49 20.18
N PHE A 213 4.75 -12.25 19.73
CA PHE A 213 6.03 -11.72 19.26
C PHE A 213 7.06 -11.58 20.40
N VAL A 214 6.66 -11.19 21.58
CA VAL A 214 7.55 -11.15 22.76
C VAL A 214 8.06 -12.56 23.08
N ALA A 215 7.20 -13.58 22.97
CA ALA A 215 7.57 -14.95 23.30
C ALA A 215 8.50 -15.61 22.27
N ILE A 216 8.22 -15.44 20.98
CA ILE A 216 8.92 -16.17 19.89
C ILE A 216 9.59 -15.24 18.86
N GLY A 217 9.60 -13.93 19.07
CA GLY A 217 10.02 -12.93 18.08
C GLY A 217 11.44 -13.13 17.57
N ARG A 218 12.38 -13.53 18.45
CA ARG A 218 13.74 -13.84 18.06
C ARG A 218 13.79 -15.01 17.05
N SER A 219 13.15 -16.10 17.37
CA SER A 219 13.09 -17.26 16.48
C SER A 219 12.36 -16.96 15.18
N PHE A 220 11.30 -16.14 15.25
CA PHE A 220 10.54 -15.69 14.10
C PHE A 220 11.41 -14.84 13.16
N VAL A 221 12.14 -13.86 13.67
CA VAL A 221 12.99 -12.96 12.85
C VAL A 221 14.14 -13.74 12.21
N VAL A 222 14.77 -14.69 12.93
CA VAL A 222 15.82 -15.56 12.39
C VAL A 222 15.27 -16.45 11.27
N LEU A 223 14.10 -17.03 11.46
CA LEU A 223 13.46 -17.89 10.46
C LEU A 223 13.01 -17.10 9.22
N TRP A 224 12.46 -15.91 9.44
CA TRP A 224 11.95 -15.04 8.38
C TRP A 224 13.06 -14.34 7.58
N GLY A 225 14.13 -13.93 8.25
CA GLY A 225 15.25 -13.19 7.66
C GLY A 225 16.37 -14.06 7.09
N GLY A 226 16.32 -15.40 7.26
CA GLY A 226 17.33 -16.31 6.71
C GLY A 226 18.61 -16.39 7.53
N GLY A 227 18.49 -16.73 8.80
CA GLY A 227 19.50 -17.28 9.73
C GLY A 227 20.81 -16.54 9.95
N GLU A 228 21.63 -16.37 8.95
CA GLU A 228 22.99 -15.80 9.12
C GLU A 228 23.04 -14.28 9.06
N MET A 229 22.10 -13.64 8.38
CA MET A 229 22.09 -12.20 8.16
C MET A 229 21.57 -11.41 9.37
N PHE A 230 20.90 -12.09 10.31
CA PHE A 230 20.31 -11.54 11.53
C PHE A 230 20.86 -12.21 12.79
N ALA A 231 22.14 -12.60 12.75
CA ALA A 231 22.83 -13.08 13.93
C ALA A 231 22.70 -12.08 15.09
N ILE A 232 22.66 -12.63 16.23
CA ILE A 232 22.52 -12.22 17.63
C ILE A 232 22.83 -10.74 17.97
N ASP A 233 23.66 -10.04 17.20
CA ASP A 233 24.16 -8.69 17.49
C ASP A 233 23.11 -7.55 17.37
N TYR A 234 21.90 -7.84 16.84
CA TYR A 234 20.83 -6.84 16.68
C TYR A 234 19.81 -6.84 17.81
N TRP A 235 19.95 -7.73 18.80
CA TRP A 235 19.05 -7.85 19.95
C TRP A 235 19.66 -7.34 21.26
N THR A 236 20.92 -6.96 21.25
CA THR A 236 21.64 -6.30 22.34
C THR A 236 21.81 -4.82 22.09
#